data_3ef82ca2c7e0c86a0f756b767640d571
#
_entry.id   3ef82ca2c7e0c86a0f756b767640d571
#
_cell.length_a   1.000
_cell.length_b   1.000
_cell.length_c   1.000
_cell.angle_alpha   90.00
_cell.angle_beta   90.00
_cell.angle_gamma   90.00
#
_symmetry.space_group_name_H-M   'P 1'
#
loop_
_entity.id
_entity.type
_entity.pdbx_description
1 polymer ?
#
loop_
_entity_poly.entity_id
_entity_poly.type
_entity_poly.pdbx_seq_one_letter_code
_entity_poly.pdbx_strand_id
1 'polypeptide(L)'
;LQSYVKQNAHEFGRYLMNLVYTAIDTEVSSSAVSSTGKNVASVAISDIKNLAGNLDGAGAPFDRHLILSTSANTNLLPSTIETLGASPVQGGRFGQLYGMQTHVCSANNTAVGKVHSFACSSDAIVIVNRQPDVSGGATLEEYTPFTIDGLGIQCAYRRYYDASKGDHFGAFTTNFGLKVIKPTNIDTI
;
A
#
# COMPACT_ATOMS: atom_id res chain seq x y z
N LEU A 1 -19.12 -2.55 18.23
CA LEU A 1 -18.57 -1.41 17.48
C LEU A 1 -17.07 -1.56 17.23
N GLN A 2 -16.24 -1.80 18.26
CA GLN A 2 -14.78 -1.90 18.11
C GLN A 2 -14.33 -3.02 17.14
N SER A 3 -14.96 -4.19 17.17
CA SER A 3 -14.66 -5.28 16.23
C SER A 3 -14.99 -4.90 14.79
N TYR A 4 -16.12 -4.24 14.58
CA TYR A 4 -16.56 -3.75 13.28
C TYR A 4 -15.63 -2.65 12.74
N VAL A 5 -15.19 -1.72 13.61
CA VAL A 5 -14.22 -0.68 13.25
C VAL A 5 -12.89 -1.29 12.83
N LYS A 6 -12.36 -2.29 13.57
CA LYS A 6 -11.09 -2.97 13.22
C LYS A 6 -11.17 -3.69 11.88
N GLN A 7 -12.28 -4.40 11.62
CA GLN A 7 -12.47 -5.09 10.34
C GLN A 7 -12.53 -4.11 9.17
N ASN A 8 -13.27 -3.02 9.32
CA ASN A 8 -13.34 -1.97 8.28
C ASN A 8 -12.01 -1.24 8.11
N ALA A 9 -11.22 -1.04 9.17
CA ALA A 9 -9.90 -0.45 9.08
C ALA A 9 -8.95 -1.31 8.21
N HIS A 10 -9.01 -2.64 8.34
CA HIS A 10 -8.22 -3.55 7.53
C HIS A 10 -8.62 -3.48 6.04
N GLU A 11 -9.91 -3.54 5.74
CA GLU A 11 -10.41 -3.42 4.36
C GLU A 11 -10.09 -2.04 3.76
N PHE A 12 -10.16 -0.99 4.58
CA PHE A 12 -9.78 0.34 4.16
C PHE A 12 -8.29 0.43 3.84
N GLY A 13 -7.43 -0.18 4.65
CA GLY A 13 -5.99 -0.28 4.36
C GLY A 13 -5.71 -0.99 3.02
N ARG A 14 -6.42 -2.08 2.74
CA ARG A 14 -6.33 -2.77 1.44
C ARG A 14 -6.78 -1.88 0.27
N TYR A 15 -7.87 -1.14 0.46
CA TYR A 15 -8.35 -0.19 -0.54
C TYR A 15 -7.32 0.90 -0.85
N LEU A 16 -6.70 1.49 0.18
CA LEU A 16 -5.63 2.47 0.01
C LEU A 16 -4.44 1.89 -0.75
N MET A 17 -4.00 0.68 -0.41
CA MET A 17 -2.91 0.03 -1.13
C MET A 17 -3.25 -0.23 -2.60
N ASN A 18 -4.49 -0.60 -2.92
CA ASN A 18 -4.93 -0.72 -4.30
C ASN A 18 -4.86 0.62 -5.06
N LEU A 19 -5.16 1.73 -4.40
CA LEU A 19 -5.00 3.06 -5.00
C LEU A 19 -3.54 3.41 -5.23
N VAL A 20 -2.65 3.04 -4.30
CA VAL A 20 -1.19 3.20 -4.48
C VAL A 20 -0.73 2.43 -5.71
N TYR A 21 -1.10 1.14 -5.83
CA TYR A 21 -0.77 0.33 -7.01
C TYR A 21 -1.30 0.95 -8.30
N THR A 22 -2.54 1.44 -8.29
CA THR A 22 -3.15 2.10 -9.46
C THR A 22 -2.39 3.37 -9.85
N ALA A 23 -1.98 4.17 -8.87
CA ALA A 23 -1.19 5.37 -9.13
C ALA A 23 0.18 5.03 -9.73
N ILE A 24 0.87 4.00 -9.20
CA ILE A 24 2.16 3.53 -9.75
C ILE A 24 1.96 2.96 -11.16
N ASP A 25 0.94 2.15 -11.42
CA ASP A 25 0.61 1.64 -12.76
C ASP A 25 0.44 2.78 -13.79
N THR A 26 -0.15 3.90 -13.37
CA THR A 26 -0.31 5.08 -14.20
C THR A 26 1.04 5.69 -14.57
N GLU A 27 1.94 5.81 -13.59
CA GLU A 27 3.30 6.33 -13.80
C GLU A 27 4.17 5.36 -14.64
N VAL A 28 4.02 4.06 -14.45
CA VAL A 28 4.66 3.03 -15.31
C VAL A 28 4.16 3.18 -16.75
N SER A 29 2.86 3.34 -16.95
CA SER A 29 2.26 3.48 -18.26
C SER A 29 2.74 4.75 -18.99
N SER A 30 3.08 5.80 -18.24
CA SER A 30 3.69 7.03 -18.77
C SER A 30 5.20 6.95 -18.94
N SER A 31 5.83 5.80 -18.62
CA SER A 31 7.28 5.59 -18.58
C SER A 31 8.02 6.48 -17.57
N ALA A 32 7.32 7.04 -16.59
CA ALA A 32 7.93 7.84 -15.53
C ALA A 32 8.54 6.96 -14.41
N VAL A 33 8.01 5.74 -14.26
CA VAL A 33 8.52 4.71 -13.33
C VAL A 33 9.08 3.55 -14.14
N SER A 34 10.25 3.05 -13.75
CA SER A 34 10.85 1.86 -14.34
C SER A 34 10.06 0.60 -13.95
N SER A 35 9.93 -0.35 -14.89
CA SER A 35 9.28 -1.63 -14.61
C SER A 35 9.94 -2.76 -15.38
N THR A 36 10.14 -3.89 -14.71
CA THR A 36 10.62 -5.12 -15.38
C THR A 36 9.48 -5.92 -16.02
N GLY A 37 8.22 -5.63 -15.67
CA GLY A 37 7.03 -6.27 -16.23
C GLY A 37 6.96 -7.79 -16.00
N LYS A 38 7.62 -8.30 -14.96
CA LYS A 38 7.65 -9.74 -14.68
C LYS A 38 6.34 -10.24 -14.07
N ASN A 39 6.08 -11.53 -14.32
CA ASN A 39 4.99 -12.23 -13.64
C ASN A 39 5.37 -12.50 -12.17
N VAL A 40 4.39 -12.43 -11.27
CA VAL A 40 4.53 -12.75 -9.84
C VAL A 40 5.25 -14.06 -9.57
N ALA A 41 4.97 -15.09 -10.38
CA ALA A 41 5.57 -16.43 -10.26
C ALA A 41 7.05 -16.50 -10.67
N SER A 42 7.56 -15.50 -11.39
CA SER A 42 8.93 -15.46 -11.92
C SER A 42 9.85 -14.49 -11.20
N VAL A 43 9.39 -13.89 -10.11
CA VAL A 43 10.20 -12.96 -9.29
C VAL A 43 11.32 -13.74 -8.61
N ALA A 44 12.55 -13.29 -8.82
CA ALA A 44 13.77 -13.87 -8.25
C ALA A 44 14.48 -12.85 -7.35
N ILE A 45 15.38 -13.35 -6.50
CA ILE A 45 16.19 -12.49 -5.62
C ILE A 45 17.08 -11.50 -6.40
N SER A 46 17.49 -11.89 -7.62
CA SER A 46 18.23 -11.00 -8.54
C SER A 46 17.42 -9.78 -8.96
N ASP A 47 16.09 -9.90 -9.05
CA ASP A 47 15.23 -8.77 -9.40
C ASP A 47 15.19 -7.76 -8.27
N ILE A 48 15.12 -8.24 -7.03
CA ILE A 48 15.18 -7.38 -5.83
C ILE A 48 16.54 -6.65 -5.76
N LYS A 49 17.63 -7.33 -6.09
CA LYS A 49 18.95 -6.70 -6.22
C LYS A 49 18.96 -5.61 -7.28
N ASN A 50 18.35 -5.86 -8.43
CA ASN A 50 18.26 -4.89 -9.53
C ASN A 50 17.42 -3.67 -9.12
N LEU A 51 16.27 -3.87 -8.42
CA LEU A 51 15.49 -2.75 -7.87
C LEU A 51 16.35 -1.85 -6.97
N ALA A 52 17.13 -2.44 -6.06
CA ALA A 52 18.03 -1.67 -5.20
C ALA A 52 19.06 -0.90 -6.01
N GLY A 53 19.69 -1.55 -7.01
CA GLY A 53 20.67 -0.92 -7.88
C GLY A 53 20.11 0.21 -8.74
N ASN A 54 18.88 0.07 -9.23
CA ASN A 54 18.18 1.11 -9.99
C ASN A 54 17.89 2.34 -9.12
N LEU A 55 17.42 2.12 -7.89
CA LEU A 55 17.22 3.20 -6.92
C LEU A 55 18.53 3.91 -6.54
N ASP A 56 19.64 3.16 -6.45
CA ASP A 56 20.98 3.74 -6.25
C ASP A 56 21.37 4.60 -7.45
N GLY A 57 21.17 4.11 -8.66
CA GLY A 57 21.45 4.83 -9.90
C GLY A 57 20.59 6.10 -10.06
N ALA A 58 19.36 6.09 -9.54
CA ALA A 58 18.48 7.26 -9.50
C ALA A 58 18.82 8.26 -8.38
N GLY A 59 19.77 7.93 -7.49
CA GLY A 59 20.11 8.77 -6.33
C GLY A 59 19.00 8.82 -5.27
N ALA A 60 18.17 7.79 -5.20
CA ALA A 60 17.10 7.73 -4.21
C ALA A 60 17.65 7.63 -2.77
N PRO A 61 17.04 8.31 -1.78
CA PRO A 61 17.45 8.24 -0.38
C PRO A 61 17.53 6.81 0.16
N PHE A 62 18.32 6.60 1.21
CA PHE A 62 18.52 5.26 1.81
C PHE A 62 17.34 4.78 2.65
N ASP A 63 16.39 5.63 2.99
CA ASP A 63 15.14 5.21 3.64
C ASP A 63 14.19 4.61 2.60
N ARG A 64 14.40 3.32 2.34
CA ARG A 64 13.75 2.59 1.26
C ARG A 64 12.90 1.46 1.77
N HIS A 65 11.78 1.28 1.11
CA HIS A 65 10.79 0.25 1.40
C HIS A 65 10.59 -0.63 0.17
N LEU A 66 10.55 -1.93 0.41
CA LEU A 66 10.21 -2.95 -0.58
C LEU A 66 8.83 -3.51 -0.23
N ILE A 67 7.87 -3.31 -1.10
CA ILE A 67 6.53 -3.82 -0.94
C ILE A 67 6.37 -5.04 -1.85
N LEU A 68 6.21 -6.22 -1.25
CA LEU A 68 6.02 -7.48 -1.97
C LEU A 68 4.55 -7.90 -1.91
N SER A 69 4.04 -8.41 -3.01
CA SER A 69 2.80 -9.17 -2.97
C SER A 69 2.99 -10.47 -2.17
N THR A 70 1.91 -11.00 -1.61
CA THR A 70 1.96 -12.26 -0.86
C THR A 70 2.56 -13.40 -1.69
N SER A 71 2.17 -13.50 -2.97
CA SER A 71 2.67 -14.53 -3.88
C SER A 71 4.17 -14.36 -4.19
N ALA A 72 4.63 -13.13 -4.43
CA ALA A 72 6.05 -12.86 -4.65
C ALA A 72 6.88 -13.20 -3.40
N ASN A 73 6.40 -12.83 -2.21
CA ASN A 73 7.06 -13.20 -0.96
C ASN A 73 7.19 -14.73 -0.80
N THR A 74 6.10 -15.47 -1.06
CA THR A 74 6.12 -16.95 -0.97
C THR A 74 7.10 -17.56 -1.97
N ASN A 75 7.17 -17.06 -3.19
CA ASN A 75 8.09 -17.57 -4.21
C ASN A 75 9.55 -17.24 -3.93
N LEU A 76 9.82 -16.08 -3.31
CA LEU A 76 11.18 -15.67 -2.95
C LEU A 76 11.76 -16.41 -1.74
N LEU A 77 10.92 -16.87 -0.81
CA LEU A 77 11.38 -17.50 0.44
C LEU A 77 12.38 -18.65 0.23
N PRO A 78 12.11 -19.66 -0.61
CA PRO A 78 13.04 -20.77 -0.82
C PRO A 78 14.38 -20.30 -1.40
N SER A 79 14.35 -19.51 -2.47
CA SER A 79 15.57 -19.04 -3.15
C SER A 79 16.39 -18.08 -2.26
N THR A 80 15.75 -17.31 -1.41
CA THR A 80 16.45 -16.42 -0.47
C THR A 80 17.15 -17.21 0.62
N ILE A 81 16.51 -18.26 1.17
CA ILE A 81 17.13 -19.12 2.17
C ILE A 81 18.35 -19.84 1.57
N GLU A 82 18.25 -20.30 0.33
CA GLU A 82 19.36 -20.95 -0.38
C GLU A 82 20.51 -19.98 -0.66
N THR A 83 20.22 -18.73 -1.01
CA THR A 83 21.22 -17.76 -1.45
C THR A 83 21.81 -16.93 -0.30
N LEU A 84 20.97 -16.46 0.62
CA LEU A 84 21.35 -15.54 1.70
C LEU A 84 21.32 -16.19 3.10
N GLY A 85 20.86 -17.41 3.20
CA GLY A 85 20.63 -18.09 4.48
C GLY A 85 19.33 -17.66 5.16
N ALA A 86 19.05 -18.29 6.31
CA ALA A 86 17.80 -18.05 7.04
C ALA A 86 17.77 -16.73 7.83
N SER A 87 18.91 -16.06 7.99
CA SER A 87 19.04 -14.85 8.84
C SER A 87 18.12 -13.69 8.44
N PRO A 88 17.90 -13.39 7.14
CA PRO A 88 17.00 -12.31 6.76
C PRO A 88 15.50 -12.65 6.87
N VAL A 89 15.18 -13.91 7.20
CA VAL A 89 13.79 -14.41 7.26
C VAL A 89 13.36 -14.62 8.70
N GLN A 90 12.32 -13.90 9.13
CA GLN A 90 11.70 -14.06 10.43
C GLN A 90 10.21 -14.37 10.28
N GLY A 91 9.75 -15.50 10.80
CA GLY A 91 8.35 -15.88 10.76
C GLY A 91 7.76 -15.98 9.34
N GLY A 92 8.55 -16.42 8.35
CA GLY A 92 8.10 -16.50 6.94
C GLY A 92 8.02 -15.16 6.21
N ARG A 93 8.68 -14.13 6.74
CA ARG A 93 8.74 -12.79 6.11
C ARG A 93 10.18 -12.28 6.14
N PHE A 94 10.52 -11.48 5.15
CA PHE A 94 11.80 -10.77 5.15
C PHE A 94 11.70 -9.52 6.05
N GLY A 95 12.70 -9.30 6.90
CA GLY A 95 12.84 -8.05 7.65
C GLY A 95 13.43 -6.96 6.79
N GLN A 96 14.56 -7.25 6.14
CA GLN A 96 15.27 -6.34 5.26
C GLN A 96 15.97 -7.10 4.14
N LEU A 97 15.88 -6.60 2.92
CA LEU A 97 16.58 -7.12 1.74
C LEU A 97 17.30 -5.98 1.00
N TYR A 98 18.59 -6.15 0.75
CA TYR A 98 19.43 -5.17 0.04
C TYR A 98 19.28 -3.73 0.57
N GLY A 99 19.22 -3.56 1.89
CA GLY A 99 19.07 -2.25 2.53
C GLY A 99 17.66 -1.69 2.55
N MET A 100 16.68 -2.38 1.97
CA MET A 100 15.28 -1.97 1.93
C MET A 100 14.46 -2.69 3.01
N GLN A 101 13.64 -1.95 3.76
CA GLN A 101 12.67 -2.54 4.69
C GLN A 101 11.57 -3.25 3.89
N THR A 102 11.33 -4.51 4.22
CA THR A 102 10.39 -5.32 3.43
C THR A 102 9.03 -5.41 4.10
N HIS A 103 8.00 -5.15 3.30
CA HIS A 103 6.60 -5.24 3.69
C HIS A 103 5.87 -6.19 2.76
N VAL A 104 5.00 -7.04 3.33
CA VAL A 104 4.16 -7.94 2.54
C VAL A 104 2.74 -7.40 2.53
N CYS A 105 2.20 -7.17 1.34
CA CYS A 105 0.87 -6.64 1.15
C CYS A 105 -0.03 -7.67 0.48
N SER A 106 -1.22 -7.88 1.06
CA SER A 106 -2.26 -8.73 0.48
C SER A 106 -3.15 -8.02 -0.55
N ALA A 107 -2.97 -6.72 -0.75
CA ALA A 107 -3.60 -6.01 -1.85
C ALA A 107 -2.93 -6.52 -3.14
N ASN A 108 -3.64 -7.35 -3.88
CA ASN A 108 -3.08 -8.04 -5.03
C ASN A 108 -3.56 -7.40 -6.32
N ASN A 109 -2.64 -6.80 -7.04
CA ASN A 109 -2.82 -6.63 -8.47
C ASN A 109 -2.13 -7.81 -9.16
N THR A 110 -2.85 -8.90 -9.37
CA THR A 110 -2.33 -10.14 -10.00
C THR A 110 -2.53 -10.16 -11.51
N ALA A 111 -3.10 -9.09 -12.08
CA ALA A 111 -3.31 -9.01 -13.52
C ALA A 111 -1.96 -8.94 -14.25
N VAL A 112 -1.86 -9.67 -15.36
CA VAL A 112 -0.66 -9.67 -16.20
C VAL A 112 -0.35 -8.25 -16.69
N GLY A 113 0.91 -7.83 -16.55
CA GLY A 113 1.37 -6.52 -16.96
C GLY A 113 1.04 -5.39 -15.97
N LYS A 114 0.57 -5.74 -14.76
CA LYS A 114 0.33 -4.80 -13.68
C LYS A 114 1.41 -4.91 -12.60
N VAL A 115 1.70 -3.80 -11.96
CA VAL A 115 2.65 -3.76 -10.83
C VAL A 115 2.09 -4.59 -9.68
N HIS A 116 2.84 -5.58 -9.23
CA HIS A 116 2.50 -6.43 -8.10
C HIS A 116 3.46 -6.30 -6.92
N SER A 117 4.66 -5.80 -7.18
CA SER A 117 5.69 -5.53 -6.18
C SER A 117 6.50 -4.32 -6.61
N PHE A 118 6.92 -3.51 -5.67
CA PHE A 118 7.71 -2.32 -5.98
C PHE A 118 8.62 -1.95 -4.82
N ALA A 119 9.70 -1.24 -5.15
CA ALA A 119 10.57 -0.58 -4.19
C ALA A 119 10.44 0.94 -4.34
N CYS A 120 10.42 1.65 -3.24
CA CYS A 120 10.35 3.11 -3.24
C CYS A 120 11.11 3.72 -2.07
N SER A 121 11.51 4.97 -2.20
CA SER A 121 11.94 5.77 -1.05
C SER A 121 10.72 6.36 -0.32
N SER A 122 10.88 6.70 0.95
CA SER A 122 9.80 7.26 1.80
C SER A 122 9.23 8.57 1.27
N ASP A 123 9.98 9.30 0.43
CA ASP A 123 9.58 10.58 -0.15
C ASP A 123 8.98 10.48 -1.57
N ALA A 124 8.85 9.26 -2.10
CA ALA A 124 8.39 9.05 -3.48
C ALA A 124 6.86 9.19 -3.62
N ILE A 125 6.13 8.79 -2.59
CA ILE A 125 4.67 8.77 -2.58
C ILE A 125 4.17 9.55 -1.36
N VAL A 126 3.26 10.48 -1.58
CA VAL A 126 2.63 11.24 -0.48
C VAL A 126 1.16 10.91 -0.39
N ILE A 127 0.74 10.59 0.82
CA ILE A 127 -0.67 10.45 1.20
C ILE A 127 -0.99 11.62 2.13
N VAL A 128 -1.94 12.43 1.73
CA VAL A 128 -2.46 13.53 2.55
C VAL A 128 -3.84 13.13 3.02
N ASN A 129 -4.08 13.27 4.30
CA ASN A 129 -5.36 12.96 4.91
C ASN A 129 -5.89 14.16 5.69
N ARG A 130 -7.19 14.38 5.58
CA ARG A 130 -7.91 15.41 6.34
C ARG A 130 -9.12 14.79 7.02
N GLN A 131 -9.36 15.18 8.25
CA GLN A 131 -10.58 14.82 8.95
C GLN A 131 -11.81 15.26 8.14
N PRO A 132 -12.79 14.37 7.90
CA PRO A 132 -14.02 14.74 7.23
C PRO A 132 -14.77 15.83 8.00
N ASP A 133 -15.36 16.77 7.28
CA ASP A 133 -16.13 17.86 7.86
C ASP A 133 -17.46 17.36 8.48
N VAL A 134 -17.95 18.08 9.49
CA VAL A 134 -19.21 17.77 10.19
C VAL A 134 -20.45 18.03 9.32
N SER A 135 -20.29 18.58 8.11
CA SER A 135 -21.37 18.90 7.20
C SER A 135 -22.17 17.65 6.80
N GLY A 136 -23.28 17.41 7.46
CA GLY A 136 -24.16 16.25 7.19
C GLY A 136 -25.61 16.62 6.93
N GLY A 137 -25.94 17.91 6.95
CA GLY A 137 -27.34 18.35 6.81
C GLY A 137 -28.23 17.98 8.03
N ALA A 138 -29.52 18.21 7.90
CA ALA A 138 -30.51 18.01 8.96
C ALA A 138 -30.74 16.53 9.36
N THR A 139 -30.19 15.57 8.62
CA THR A 139 -30.37 14.13 8.85
C THR A 139 -29.22 13.47 9.61
N LEU A 140 -28.14 14.22 9.93
CA LEU A 140 -27.02 13.69 10.68
C LEU A 140 -27.39 13.56 12.17
N GLU A 141 -27.39 12.32 12.66
CA GLU A 141 -27.73 12.01 14.07
C GLU A 141 -26.48 11.87 14.95
N GLU A 142 -25.39 11.32 14.37
CA GLU A 142 -24.17 11.05 15.11
C GLU A 142 -22.96 11.34 14.21
N TYR A 143 -21.95 11.96 14.81
CA TYR A 143 -20.64 12.18 14.19
C TYR A 143 -19.56 11.87 15.21
N THR A 144 -18.77 10.84 14.94
CA THR A 144 -17.67 10.43 15.81
C THR A 144 -16.37 10.38 15.01
N PRO A 145 -15.46 11.35 15.19
CA PRO A 145 -14.14 11.32 14.58
C PRO A 145 -13.26 10.26 15.26
N PHE A 146 -12.42 9.58 14.50
CA PHE A 146 -11.42 8.65 15.00
C PHE A 146 -10.24 8.54 14.05
N THR A 147 -9.12 8.05 14.57
CA THR A 147 -7.93 7.76 13.77
C THR A 147 -7.75 6.25 13.68
N ILE A 148 -7.43 5.73 12.50
CA ILE A 148 -7.12 4.31 12.34
C ILE A 148 -5.72 4.07 12.90
N ASP A 149 -5.63 3.30 13.97
CA ASP A 149 -4.37 2.93 14.61
C ASP A 149 -3.45 2.22 13.61
N GLY A 150 -2.19 2.61 13.61
CA GLY A 150 -1.16 2.07 12.71
C GLY A 150 -1.10 2.71 11.32
N LEU A 151 -2.18 3.34 10.83
CA LEU A 151 -2.18 4.06 9.56
C LEU A 151 -2.14 5.58 9.73
N GLY A 152 -2.48 6.10 10.89
CA GLY A 152 -2.54 7.54 11.16
C GLY A 152 -3.64 8.26 10.35
N ILE A 153 -4.58 7.52 9.74
CA ILE A 153 -5.60 8.08 8.86
C ILE A 153 -6.80 8.52 9.67
N GLN A 154 -7.18 9.78 9.50
CA GLN A 154 -8.33 10.38 10.14
C GLN A 154 -9.60 9.99 9.40
N CYS A 155 -10.56 9.45 10.13
CA CYS A 155 -11.85 9.03 9.65
C CYS A 155 -12.96 9.61 10.52
N ALA A 156 -14.19 9.52 10.06
CA ALA A 156 -15.36 9.79 10.87
C ALA A 156 -16.42 8.70 10.65
N TYR A 157 -17.01 8.25 11.74
CA TYR A 157 -18.25 7.51 11.70
C TYR A 157 -19.39 8.51 11.68
N ARG A 158 -20.34 8.32 10.74
CA ARG A 158 -21.55 9.13 10.61
C ARG A 158 -22.75 8.22 10.65
N ARG A 159 -23.74 8.59 11.42
CA ARG A 159 -25.06 7.96 11.40
C ARG A 159 -26.09 8.98 10.97
N TYR A 160 -26.94 8.61 10.06
CA TYR A 160 -28.00 9.45 9.55
C TYR A 160 -29.28 8.64 9.33
N TYR A 161 -30.41 9.32 9.42
CA TYR A 161 -31.72 8.77 9.13
C TYR A 161 -32.12 9.06 7.68
N ASP A 162 -32.48 8.04 6.93
CA ASP A 162 -33.03 8.18 5.59
C ASP A 162 -34.56 8.04 5.64
N ALA A 163 -35.25 9.18 5.61
CA ALA A 163 -36.70 9.22 5.67
C ALA A 163 -37.40 8.51 4.47
N SER A 164 -36.70 8.37 3.33
CA SER A 164 -37.24 7.68 2.16
C SER A 164 -37.32 6.17 2.35
N LYS A 165 -36.44 5.62 3.18
CA LYS A 165 -36.36 4.19 3.50
C LYS A 165 -36.88 3.85 4.89
N GLY A 166 -37.08 4.87 5.73
CA GLY A 166 -37.51 4.69 7.13
C GLY A 166 -36.43 4.02 7.99
N ASP A 167 -35.16 4.14 7.63
CA ASP A 167 -34.06 3.38 8.24
C ASP A 167 -32.87 4.23 8.59
N HIS A 168 -32.03 3.72 9.51
CA HIS A 168 -30.80 4.37 9.93
C HIS A 168 -29.59 3.77 9.21
N PHE A 169 -28.73 4.62 8.67
CA PHE A 169 -27.52 4.23 7.98
C PHE A 169 -26.27 4.71 8.74
N GLY A 170 -25.28 3.81 8.86
CA GLY A 170 -23.96 4.14 9.34
C GLY A 170 -22.96 4.17 8.19
N ALA A 171 -22.14 5.22 8.11
CA ALA A 171 -21.10 5.34 7.09
C ALA A 171 -19.76 5.72 7.73
N PHE A 172 -18.69 5.07 7.28
CA PHE A 172 -17.32 5.51 7.53
C PHE A 172 -16.87 6.40 6.39
N THR A 173 -16.39 7.57 6.72
CA THR A 173 -15.93 8.55 5.74
C THR A 173 -14.51 8.97 6.06
N THR A 174 -13.73 9.21 5.02
CA THR A 174 -12.40 9.82 5.11
C THR A 174 -12.14 10.68 3.89
N ASN A 175 -11.35 11.71 4.06
CA ASN A 175 -10.87 12.54 2.96
C ASN A 175 -9.37 12.34 2.84
N PHE A 176 -8.93 11.80 1.73
CA PHE A 176 -7.50 11.63 1.47
C PHE A 176 -7.17 11.95 0.01
N GLY A 177 -5.93 12.36 -0.21
CA GLY A 177 -5.33 12.49 -1.53
C GLY A 177 -4.06 11.68 -1.58
N LEU A 178 -3.78 11.06 -2.72
CA LEU A 178 -2.58 10.29 -2.97
C LEU A 178 -1.93 10.81 -4.24
N LYS A 179 -0.61 11.00 -4.20
CA LYS A 179 0.17 11.41 -5.36
C LYS A 179 1.57 10.81 -5.32
N VAL A 180 2.03 10.31 -6.46
CA VAL A 180 3.43 10.02 -6.72
C VAL A 180 4.12 11.36 -7.00
N ILE A 181 5.13 11.70 -6.17
CA ILE A 181 5.85 12.98 -6.28
C ILE A 181 7.18 12.79 -6.99
N LYS A 182 7.89 11.70 -6.69
CA LYS A 182 9.18 11.37 -7.28
C LYS A 182 9.13 10.01 -7.94
N PRO A 183 8.62 9.90 -9.17
CA PRO A 183 8.51 8.63 -9.88
C PRO A 183 9.88 7.96 -10.10
N THR A 184 10.96 8.73 -10.26
CA THR A 184 12.33 8.20 -10.39
C THR A 184 12.83 7.46 -9.14
N ASN A 185 12.23 7.69 -7.98
CA ASN A 185 12.54 7.03 -6.71
C ASN A 185 11.63 5.81 -6.46
N ILE A 186 10.98 5.31 -7.50
CA ILE A 186 10.16 4.10 -7.51
C ILE A 186 10.68 3.20 -8.63
N ASP A 187 10.82 1.91 -8.33
CA ASP A 187 11.08 0.88 -9.34
C ASP A 187 10.18 -0.33 -9.09
N THR A 188 9.76 -1.01 -10.16
CA THR A 188 8.67 -2.00 -10.08
C THR A 188 9.02 -3.32 -10.76
N ILE A 189 8.34 -4.36 -10.29
CA ILE A 189 8.35 -5.70 -10.87
C ILE A 189 6.96 -6.04 -11.38
#